data_00a5bfba34e476884c88fcbb4bea6931
#
_entry.id   00a5bfba34e476884c88fcbb4bea6931
#
_cell.length_a   1.000
_cell.length_b   1.000
_cell.length_c   1.000
_cell.angle_alpha   90.00
_cell.angle_beta   90.00
_cell.angle_gamma   90.00
#
_symmetry.space_group_name_H-M   'P 1'
#
loop_
_entity.id
_entity.type
_entity.pdbx_description
1 polymer ?
#
loop_
_entity_poly.entity_id
_entity_poly.type
_entity_poly.pdbx_seq_one_letter_code
_entity_poly.pdbx_strand_id
1 'polypeptide(L)'
;MQIRVRLTAGLAELFRAPFLTIDLADGATVADLYARLAETEPDAAPALRSALAVVAGGHAGRDDLLRHRQEVALLLPISGG
;
A
#
# COMPACT_ATOMS: atom_id res chain seq x y z
N MET A 1 15.25 1.27 -1.39
CA MET A 1 14.80 0.18 -0.48
C MET A 1 13.63 -0.57 -1.08
N GLN A 2 13.46 -1.80 -0.69
CA GLN A 2 12.35 -2.64 -1.16
C GLN A 2 11.28 -2.74 -0.09
N ILE A 3 10.05 -2.53 -0.50
CA ILE A 3 8.87 -2.66 0.38
C ILE A 3 8.00 -3.77 -0.19
N ARG A 4 7.62 -4.71 0.66
CA ARG A 4 6.69 -5.76 0.28
C ARG A 4 5.28 -5.31 0.62
N VAL A 5 4.42 -5.31 -0.39
CA VAL A 5 3.04 -4.86 -0.23
C VAL A 5 2.11 -6.07 -0.35
N ARG A 6 1.30 -6.27 0.67
CA ARG A 6 0.27 -7.29 0.67
C ARG A 6 -1.06 -6.62 0.32
N LEU A 7 -1.70 -7.13 -0.71
CA LEU A 7 -2.97 -6.59 -1.21
C LEU A 7 -4.10 -7.55 -0.89
N THR A 8 -5.24 -6.99 -0.54
CA THR A 8 -6.43 -7.79 -0.24
C THR A 8 -7.59 -7.38 -1.14
N ALA A 9 -8.51 -8.31 -1.33
CA ALA A 9 -9.79 -8.10 -2.03
C ALA A 9 -9.60 -7.33 -3.36
N GLY A 10 -10.33 -6.24 -3.52
CA GLY A 10 -10.34 -5.48 -4.78
C GLY A 10 -9.00 -4.93 -5.19
N LEU A 11 -8.11 -4.60 -4.23
CA LEU A 11 -6.77 -4.14 -4.58
C LEU A 11 -5.96 -5.25 -5.24
N ALA A 12 -6.05 -6.47 -4.73
CA ALA A 12 -5.36 -7.60 -5.34
C ALA A 12 -5.86 -7.84 -6.77
N GLU A 13 -7.14 -7.66 -7.02
CA GLU A 13 -7.71 -7.78 -8.35
C GLU A 13 -7.19 -6.70 -9.29
N LEU A 14 -7.14 -5.45 -8.83
CA LEU A 14 -6.66 -4.33 -9.63
C LEU A 14 -5.20 -4.49 -10.04
N PHE A 15 -4.38 -4.94 -9.13
CA PHE A 15 -2.95 -5.15 -9.40
C PHE A 15 -2.64 -6.54 -9.96
N ARG A 16 -3.62 -7.43 -10.00
CA ARG A 16 -3.49 -8.82 -10.50
C ARG A 16 -2.46 -9.63 -9.73
N ALA A 17 -2.29 -9.33 -8.45
CA ALA A 17 -1.35 -10.03 -7.58
C ALA A 17 -1.72 -9.79 -6.13
N PRO A 18 -1.55 -10.81 -5.27
CA PRO A 18 -1.77 -10.63 -3.83
C PRO A 18 -0.59 -9.93 -3.14
N PHE A 19 0.59 -9.94 -3.78
CA PHE A 19 1.79 -9.31 -3.24
C PHE A 19 2.52 -8.55 -4.32
N LEU A 20 3.12 -7.44 -3.94
CA LEU A 20 4.00 -6.67 -4.81
C LEU A 20 5.28 -6.35 -4.04
N THR A 21 6.38 -6.21 -4.78
CA THR A 21 7.61 -5.64 -4.24
C THR A 21 7.82 -4.30 -4.92
N ILE A 22 7.89 -3.26 -4.14
CA ILE A 22 7.99 -1.88 -4.65
C ILE A 22 9.30 -1.27 -4.20
N ASP A 23 10.05 -0.71 -5.14
CA ASP A 23 11.28 0.01 -4.84
C ASP A 23 10.95 1.47 -4.55
N LEU A 24 11.42 1.95 -3.41
CA LEU A 24 11.26 3.33 -2.99
C LEU A 24 12.61 3.87 -2.52
N ALA A 25 12.76 5.18 -2.57
CA ALA A 25 13.94 5.82 -2.02
C ALA A 25 13.99 5.64 -0.50
N ASP A 26 15.19 5.62 0.06
CA ASP A 26 15.35 5.62 1.50
C ASP A 26 14.71 6.87 2.10
N GLY A 27 14.01 6.70 3.21
CA GLY A 27 13.28 7.80 3.83
C GLY A 27 11.86 7.98 3.30
N ALA A 28 11.41 7.10 2.39
CA ALA A 28 10.04 7.19 1.88
C ALA A 28 9.02 6.91 2.97
N THR A 29 7.85 7.51 2.79
CA THR A 29 6.71 7.38 3.70
C THR A 29 5.64 6.48 3.09
N VAL A 30 4.61 6.17 3.89
CA VAL A 30 3.43 5.45 3.40
C VAL A 30 2.77 6.22 2.24
N ALA A 31 2.73 7.56 2.33
CA ALA A 31 2.19 8.38 1.23
C ALA A 31 2.98 8.17 -0.07
N ASP A 32 4.30 8.07 0.03
CA ASP A 32 5.14 7.81 -1.14
C ASP A 32 4.86 6.43 -1.75
N LEU A 33 4.60 5.44 -0.90
CA LEU A 33 4.19 4.12 -1.38
C LEU A 33 2.88 4.20 -2.16
N TYR A 34 1.89 4.90 -1.63
CA TYR A 34 0.60 5.06 -2.31
C TYR A 34 0.78 5.75 -3.67
N ALA A 35 1.61 6.80 -3.71
CA ALA A 35 1.88 7.51 -4.96
C ALA A 35 2.51 6.58 -6.00
N ARG A 36 3.47 5.76 -5.57
CA ARG A 36 4.11 4.81 -6.48
C ARG A 36 3.13 3.76 -6.98
N LEU A 37 2.26 3.26 -6.11
CA LEU A 37 1.24 2.28 -6.50
C LEU A 37 0.25 2.89 -7.50
N ALA A 38 -0.15 4.15 -7.32
CA ALA A 38 -1.03 4.83 -8.24
C ALA A 38 -0.38 5.06 -9.61
N GLU A 39 0.94 5.27 -9.65
CA GLU A 39 1.67 5.34 -10.92
C GLU A 39 1.70 3.99 -11.62
N THR A 40 1.89 2.92 -10.85
CA THR A 40 1.97 1.56 -11.40
C THR A 40 0.63 1.11 -11.97
N GLU A 41 -0.45 1.44 -11.29
CA GLU A 41 -1.80 1.07 -11.71
C GLU A 41 -2.74 2.25 -11.46
N PRO A 42 -2.89 3.16 -12.44
CA PRO A 42 -3.73 4.35 -12.26
C PRO A 42 -5.18 4.05 -11.91
N ASP A 43 -5.71 2.91 -12.37
CA ASP A 43 -7.08 2.52 -12.08
C ASP A 43 -7.30 2.24 -10.59
N ALA A 44 -6.24 1.99 -9.86
CA ALA A 44 -6.31 1.74 -8.42
C ALA A 44 -6.31 3.03 -7.59
N ALA A 45 -6.06 4.19 -8.19
CA ALA A 45 -5.95 5.44 -7.45
C ALA A 45 -7.16 5.74 -6.55
N PRO A 46 -8.41 5.58 -7.01
CA PRO A 46 -9.56 5.82 -6.13
C PRO A 46 -9.59 4.87 -4.92
N ALA A 47 -9.29 3.59 -5.13
CA ALA A 47 -9.27 2.61 -4.05
C ALA A 47 -8.14 2.91 -3.06
N LEU A 48 -6.99 3.36 -3.55
CA LEU A 48 -5.85 3.70 -2.70
C LEU A 48 -6.15 4.87 -1.76
N ARG A 49 -7.00 5.79 -2.16
CA ARG A 49 -7.39 6.91 -1.29
C ARG A 49 -8.11 6.44 -0.03
N SER A 50 -8.83 5.34 -0.12
CA SER A 50 -9.58 4.77 0.99
C SER A 50 -8.84 3.64 1.70
N ALA A 51 -7.71 3.20 1.17
CA ALA A 51 -6.98 2.07 1.72
C ALA A 51 -6.34 2.42 3.07
N LEU A 52 -6.32 1.42 3.94
CA LEU A 52 -5.66 1.52 5.23
C LEU A 52 -4.36 0.73 5.17
N ALA A 53 -3.28 1.33 5.64
CA ALA A 53 -1.99 0.65 5.71
C ALA A 53 -1.79 0.07 7.10
N VAL A 54 -1.37 -1.19 7.16
CA VAL A 54 -1.06 -1.88 8.40
C VAL A 54 0.38 -2.36 8.33
N VAL A 55 1.17 -1.97 9.34
CA VAL A 55 2.57 -2.35 9.45
C VAL A 55 2.77 -2.95 10.83
N ALA A 56 3.34 -4.14 10.89
CA ALA A 56 3.62 -4.85 12.16
C ALA A 56 2.37 -4.94 13.06
N GLY A 57 1.21 -5.15 12.47
CA GLY A 57 -0.04 -5.31 13.20
C GLY A 57 -0.71 -4.03 13.65
N GLY A 58 -0.14 -2.86 13.34
CA GLY A 58 -0.71 -1.57 13.70
C GLY A 58 -1.00 -0.70 12.49
N HIS A 59 -1.98 0.18 12.60
CA HIS A 59 -2.28 1.14 11.55
C HIS A 59 -1.10 2.09 11.36
N ALA A 60 -0.73 2.33 10.12
CA ALA A 60 0.31 3.27 9.78
C ALA A 60 -0.31 4.50 9.12
N GLY A 61 0.13 5.67 9.55
CA GLY A 61 -0.29 6.93 8.93
C GLY A 61 0.49 7.22 7.66
N ARG A 62 -0.04 8.14 6.86
CA ARG A 62 0.59 8.48 5.58
C ARG A 62 1.99 9.09 5.75
N ASP A 63 2.24 9.73 6.88
CA ASP A 63 3.53 10.36 7.17
C ASP A 63 4.53 9.41 7.83
N ASP A 64 4.12 8.18 8.13
CA ASP A 64 5.01 7.22 8.77
C ASP A 64 6.10 6.78 7.80
N LEU A 65 7.32 6.72 8.30
CA LEU A 65 8.48 6.29 7.54
C LEU A 65 8.46 4.78 7.35
N LEU A 66 8.85 4.35 6.16
CA LEU A 66 9.00 2.94 5.84
C LEU A 66 10.45 2.51 6.00
N ARG A 67 10.64 1.22 6.27
CA ARG A 67 11.97 0.60 6.43
C ARG A 67 12.20 -0.42 5.34
N HIS A 68 13.45 -0.60 4.97
CA HIS A 68 13.82 -1.61 3.98
C HIS A 68 13.31 -3.00 4.40
N ARG A 69 12.71 -3.70 3.45
CA ARG A 69 12.11 -5.03 3.59
C ARG A 69 10.87 -5.08 4.49
N GLN A 70 10.34 -3.93 4.84
CA GLN A 70 9.11 -3.89 5.62
C GLN A 70 7.94 -4.40 4.80
N GLU A 71 7.03 -5.12 5.43
CA GLU A 71 5.78 -5.53 4.81
C GLU A 71 4.68 -4.56 5.20
N VAL A 72 3.96 -4.08 4.20
CA VAL A 72 2.81 -3.20 4.39
C VAL A 72 1.60 -3.91 3.83
N ALA A 73 0.61 -4.16 4.67
CA ALA A 73 -0.67 -4.68 4.21
C ALA A 73 -1.60 -3.52 3.91
N LEU A 74 -2.23 -3.55 2.74
CA LEU A 74 -3.23 -2.55 2.36
C LEU A 74 -4.61 -3.19 2.40
N LEU A 75 -5.47 -2.60 3.19
CA LEU A 75 -6.83 -3.07 3.40
C LEU A 75 -7.81 -2.03 2.91
N LEU A 76 -8.88 -2.48 2.26
CA LEU A 76 -9.99 -1.59 1.94
C LEU A 76 -11.01 -1.67 3.06
N PRO A 77 -11.49 -0.52 3.57
CA PRO A 77 -12.53 -0.55 4.58
C PRO A 77 -13.78 -1.19 4.01
N ILE A 78 -14.43 -2.01 4.81
CA ILE A 78 -15.72 -2.56 4.45
C ILE A 78 -16.73 -1.45 4.58
N SER A 79 -17.34 -1.06 3.47
CA SER A 79 -18.44 -0.11 3.54
C SER A 79 -19.60 -0.83 4.17
N GLY A 80 -20.04 -0.37 5.33
CA GLY A 80 -21.11 -0.98 6.09
C GLY A 80 -22.49 -0.70 5.49
N GLY A 81 -22.55 -0.74 4.21
CA GLY A 81 -23.77 -0.40 3.56
C GLY A 81 -24.56 -1.48 3.10
#